data_2a2bafdb41e755adcf2ad1696ecba8c0
#
_entry.id   2a2bafdb41e755adcf2ad1696ecba8c0
#
_cell.length_a   1.000
_cell.length_b   1.000
_cell.length_c   1.000
_cell.angle_alpha   90.00
_cell.angle_beta   90.00
_cell.angle_gamma   90.00
#
_symmetry.space_group_name_H-M   'P 1'
#
loop_
_entity.id
_entity.type
_entity.pdbx_description
1 polymer ?
#
loop_
_entity_poly.entity_id
_entity_poly.type
_entity_poly.pdbx_seq_one_letter_code
_entity_poly.pdbx_strand_id
1 'polypeptide(L)'
;VCAPHAAETLRAAPELFFCAVPQLENLKDVPQNSKYHIYDVWEHTLHALESIGTDDPIACLAILFHDVGKKAVRTTGEDGYDHFFGHAEKSAAFTDEALRALHCDNKTRENVAELVLLHDTAFPKRTAKFRRLLAKLGYEQFYRLLAVSRADSLAHAPWCIEDRCKALADAKSEAEALQKADFCLSLRQLKITGKDLQAFGFQGKAIGETLNKLLDAVLCGQLPNDREVLLL
;
A
#
# COMPACT_ATOMS: atom_id res chain seq x y z
N VAL A 1 -12.08 -4.34 14.14
CA VAL A 1 -11.64 -5.01 12.89
C VAL A 1 -10.54 -6.05 13.11
N CYS A 2 -9.71 -5.95 14.14
CA CYS A 2 -8.62 -6.91 14.41
C CYS A 2 -9.05 -8.10 15.29
N ALA A 3 -10.28 -8.10 15.80
CA ALA A 3 -10.77 -9.19 16.62
C ALA A 3 -10.99 -10.47 15.80
N PRO A 4 -10.76 -11.66 16.37
CA PRO A 4 -11.25 -12.89 15.80
C PRO A 4 -12.75 -12.71 15.48
N HIS A 5 -13.22 -13.23 14.35
CA HIS A 5 -14.62 -13.10 13.94
C HIS A 5 -15.09 -11.66 13.55
N ALA A 6 -14.16 -10.71 13.29
CA ALA A 6 -14.55 -9.37 12.86
C ALA A 6 -15.41 -9.39 11.58
N ALA A 7 -15.01 -10.18 10.57
CA ALA A 7 -15.78 -10.32 9.34
C ALA A 7 -17.14 -10.98 9.55
N GLU A 8 -17.22 -12.00 10.40
CA GLU A 8 -18.51 -12.64 10.77
C GLU A 8 -19.45 -11.63 11.45
N THR A 9 -18.91 -10.80 12.34
CA THR A 9 -19.69 -9.75 13.04
C THR A 9 -20.19 -8.69 12.05
N LEU A 10 -19.33 -8.24 11.13
CA LEU A 10 -19.70 -7.31 10.07
C LEU A 10 -20.77 -7.89 9.15
N ARG A 11 -20.67 -9.18 8.79
CA ARG A 11 -21.65 -9.89 7.97
C ARG A 11 -22.99 -10.07 8.66
N ALA A 12 -22.99 -10.34 9.99
CA ALA A 12 -24.19 -10.56 10.76
C ALA A 12 -25.00 -9.29 11.03
N ALA A 13 -24.36 -8.13 11.13
CA ALA A 13 -25.02 -6.87 11.47
C ALA A 13 -24.45 -5.67 10.69
N PRO A 14 -24.45 -5.71 9.35
CA PRO A 14 -23.79 -4.68 8.54
C PRO A 14 -24.36 -3.28 8.77
N GLU A 15 -25.66 -3.15 9.00
CA GLU A 15 -26.35 -1.87 9.18
C GLU A 15 -25.84 -1.09 10.41
N LEU A 16 -25.38 -1.78 11.46
CA LEU A 16 -24.79 -1.12 12.63
C LEU A 16 -23.46 -0.43 12.24
N PHE A 17 -22.68 -1.08 11.40
CA PHE A 17 -21.40 -0.54 10.93
C PHE A 17 -21.60 0.56 9.89
N PHE A 18 -22.57 0.44 9.00
CA PHE A 18 -22.93 1.49 8.05
C PHE A 18 -23.46 2.75 8.76
N CYS A 19 -24.22 2.59 9.83
CA CYS A 19 -24.66 3.72 10.65
C CYS A 19 -23.47 4.44 11.31
N ALA A 20 -22.48 3.68 11.83
CA ALA A 20 -21.31 4.23 12.47
C ALA A 20 -20.28 4.80 11.48
N VAL A 21 -20.16 4.19 10.31
CA VAL A 21 -19.21 4.51 9.24
C VAL A 21 -19.92 4.45 7.88
N PRO A 22 -20.63 5.51 7.49
CA PRO A 22 -21.46 5.52 6.28
C PRO A 22 -20.72 5.18 5.00
N GLN A 23 -19.41 5.44 4.94
CA GLN A 23 -18.59 5.10 3.79
C GLN A 23 -18.57 3.60 3.48
N LEU A 24 -18.74 2.72 4.49
CA LEU A 24 -18.78 1.27 4.30
C LEU A 24 -20.03 0.81 3.53
N GLU A 25 -21.11 1.58 3.52
CA GLU A 25 -22.30 1.27 2.72
C GLU A 25 -22.00 1.28 1.21
N ASN A 26 -20.94 1.96 0.79
CA ASN A 26 -20.48 1.92 -0.60
C ASN A 26 -19.98 0.55 -1.07
N LEU A 27 -19.74 -0.39 -0.15
CA LEU A 27 -19.37 -1.77 -0.49
C LEU A 27 -20.58 -2.63 -0.83
N LYS A 28 -21.78 -2.24 -0.33
CA LYS A 28 -23.00 -3.02 -0.43
C LYS A 28 -23.58 -2.98 -1.84
N ASP A 29 -24.06 -4.13 -2.30
CA ASP A 29 -24.78 -4.31 -3.58
C ASP A 29 -23.96 -3.85 -4.80
N VAL A 30 -22.63 -4.00 -4.75
CA VAL A 30 -21.74 -3.66 -5.86
C VAL A 30 -21.21 -4.96 -6.49
N PRO A 31 -21.82 -5.42 -7.59
CA PRO A 31 -21.31 -6.60 -8.28
C PRO A 31 -19.94 -6.32 -8.90
N GLN A 32 -19.14 -7.37 -9.02
CA GLN A 32 -17.84 -7.36 -9.69
C GLN A 32 -17.86 -8.34 -10.85
N ASN A 33 -18.56 -8.00 -11.94
CA ASN A 33 -18.60 -8.85 -13.12
C ASN A 33 -17.23 -8.83 -13.82
N SER A 34 -16.31 -9.68 -13.35
CA SER A 34 -14.98 -9.84 -13.92
C SER A 34 -14.48 -11.27 -13.73
N LYS A 35 -13.53 -11.68 -14.56
CA LYS A 35 -12.93 -13.02 -14.43
C LYS A 35 -12.04 -13.19 -13.18
N TYR A 36 -11.69 -12.10 -12.52
CA TYR A 36 -10.80 -12.11 -11.36
C TYR A 36 -11.54 -12.18 -10.02
N HIS A 37 -12.84 -11.86 -9.99
CA HIS A 37 -13.64 -11.78 -8.77
C HIS A 37 -14.76 -12.82 -8.82
N ILE A 38 -15.03 -13.45 -7.68
CA ILE A 38 -16.11 -14.44 -7.49
C ILE A 38 -17.16 -13.96 -6.48
N TYR A 39 -16.90 -12.84 -5.83
CA TYR A 39 -17.76 -12.20 -4.84
C TYR A 39 -18.16 -10.80 -5.31
N ASP A 40 -19.24 -10.23 -4.77
CA ASP A 40 -19.46 -8.79 -4.80
C ASP A 40 -18.41 -8.04 -3.95
N VAL A 41 -18.43 -6.71 -3.94
CA VAL A 41 -17.40 -5.93 -3.24
C VAL A 41 -17.47 -6.13 -1.73
N TRP A 42 -18.68 -6.29 -1.16
CA TRP A 42 -18.85 -6.49 0.28
C TRP A 42 -18.29 -7.84 0.73
N GLU A 43 -18.72 -8.94 0.12
CA GLU A 43 -18.24 -10.28 0.46
C GLU A 43 -16.75 -10.43 0.15
N HIS A 44 -16.25 -9.85 -0.96
CA HIS A 44 -14.81 -9.79 -1.24
C HIS A 44 -14.04 -9.13 -0.10
N THR A 45 -14.52 -7.98 0.38
CA THR A 45 -13.89 -7.27 1.51
C THR A 45 -13.89 -8.08 2.80
N LEU A 46 -14.99 -8.79 3.10
CA LEU A 46 -15.07 -9.65 4.28
C LEU A 46 -14.13 -10.86 4.19
N HIS A 47 -14.05 -11.53 3.04
CA HIS A 47 -13.11 -12.62 2.82
C HIS A 47 -11.64 -12.15 2.87
N ALA A 48 -11.36 -10.96 2.37
CA ALA A 48 -10.04 -10.35 2.49
C ALA A 48 -9.71 -10.06 3.98
N LEU A 49 -10.67 -9.54 4.75
CA LEU A 49 -10.50 -9.29 6.18
C LEU A 49 -10.28 -10.59 6.98
N GLU A 50 -10.98 -11.68 6.66
CA GLU A 50 -10.74 -13.02 7.22
C GLU A 50 -9.31 -13.51 6.95
N SER A 51 -8.74 -13.13 5.81
CA SER A 51 -7.45 -13.59 5.31
C SER A 51 -6.26 -12.70 5.70
N ILE A 52 -6.46 -11.61 6.43
CA ILE A 52 -5.41 -10.60 6.70
C ILE A 52 -4.20 -11.16 7.47
N GLY A 53 -4.43 -12.11 8.37
CA GLY A 53 -3.37 -12.85 9.07
C GLY A 53 -2.50 -12.00 10.00
N THR A 54 -3.00 -10.84 10.45
CA THR A 54 -2.35 -9.95 11.42
C THR A 54 -3.39 -9.26 12.29
N ASP A 55 -2.99 -8.85 13.48
CA ASP A 55 -3.77 -8.02 14.41
C ASP A 55 -3.35 -6.53 14.37
N ASP A 56 -2.51 -6.13 13.40
CA ASP A 56 -2.13 -4.72 13.20
C ASP A 56 -3.34 -3.91 12.76
N PRO A 57 -3.80 -2.92 13.59
CA PRO A 57 -5.02 -2.18 13.30
C PRO A 57 -4.94 -1.35 12.01
N ILE A 58 -3.74 -0.91 11.61
CA ILE A 58 -3.54 -0.15 10.38
C ILE A 58 -3.79 -1.04 9.16
N ALA A 59 -3.25 -2.27 9.16
CA ALA A 59 -3.49 -3.23 8.09
C ALA A 59 -4.96 -3.71 8.04
N CYS A 60 -5.56 -3.99 9.22
CA CYS A 60 -6.96 -4.39 9.31
C CYS A 60 -7.94 -3.29 8.84
N LEU A 61 -7.67 -2.04 9.16
CA LEU A 61 -8.45 -0.92 8.64
C LEU A 61 -8.22 -0.75 7.13
N ALA A 62 -6.99 -0.87 6.67
CA ALA A 62 -6.70 -0.71 5.25
C ALA A 62 -7.44 -1.76 4.40
N ILE A 63 -7.47 -3.04 4.81
CA ILE A 63 -8.21 -4.06 4.07
C ILE A 63 -9.73 -3.87 4.16
N LEU A 64 -10.27 -3.35 5.26
CA LEU A 64 -11.69 -3.03 5.35
C LEU A 64 -12.11 -1.93 4.38
N PHE A 65 -11.23 -0.95 4.13
CA PHE A 65 -11.54 0.22 3.31
C PHE A 65 -10.99 0.16 1.88
N HIS A 66 -10.21 -0.86 1.50
CA HIS A 66 -9.45 -0.85 0.24
C HIS A 66 -10.31 -0.61 -1.00
N ASP A 67 -11.52 -1.13 -0.99
CA ASP A 67 -12.44 -1.12 -2.12
C ASP A 67 -13.66 -0.19 -1.96
N VAL A 68 -13.73 0.60 -0.89
CA VAL A 68 -14.88 1.47 -0.58
C VAL A 68 -15.19 2.52 -1.67
N GLY A 69 -14.24 2.79 -2.54
CA GLY A 69 -14.39 3.70 -3.68
C GLY A 69 -14.95 3.05 -4.95
N LYS A 70 -15.04 1.72 -5.04
CA LYS A 70 -15.44 1.01 -6.27
C LYS A 70 -16.81 1.43 -6.80
N LYS A 71 -17.81 1.57 -5.92
CA LYS A 71 -19.17 2.00 -6.30
C LYS A 71 -19.19 3.33 -7.06
N ALA A 72 -18.35 4.27 -6.64
CA ALA A 72 -18.31 5.62 -7.20
C ALA A 72 -17.67 5.72 -8.59
N VAL A 73 -16.86 4.73 -8.97
CA VAL A 73 -16.08 4.74 -10.23
C VAL A 73 -16.43 3.58 -11.17
N ARG A 74 -17.38 2.73 -10.79
CA ARG A 74 -17.78 1.58 -11.59
C ARG A 74 -18.28 1.98 -12.96
N THR A 75 -17.74 1.34 -13.97
CA THR A 75 -18.23 1.40 -15.36
C THR A 75 -18.29 -0.01 -15.93
N THR A 76 -19.21 -0.24 -16.88
CA THR A 76 -19.25 -1.53 -17.60
C THR A 76 -18.70 -1.29 -19.01
N GLY A 77 -17.69 -2.07 -19.38
CA GLY A 77 -17.05 -2.00 -20.68
C GLY A 77 -17.90 -2.63 -21.80
N GLU A 78 -17.50 -2.42 -23.05
CA GLU A 78 -18.13 -3.06 -24.21
C GLU A 78 -18.02 -4.58 -24.20
N ASP A 79 -17.03 -5.13 -23.49
CA ASP A 79 -16.79 -6.55 -23.23
C ASP A 79 -17.76 -7.16 -22.19
N GLY A 80 -18.62 -6.32 -21.60
CA GLY A 80 -19.58 -6.69 -20.56
C GLY A 80 -18.96 -6.82 -19.16
N TYR A 81 -17.66 -6.56 -18.99
CA TYR A 81 -17.01 -6.58 -17.68
C TYR A 81 -17.08 -5.25 -16.96
N ASP A 82 -17.05 -5.31 -15.64
CA ASP A 82 -16.96 -4.13 -14.79
C ASP A 82 -15.50 -3.66 -14.65
N HIS A 83 -15.33 -2.35 -14.72
CA HIS A 83 -14.07 -1.65 -14.54
C HIS A 83 -14.19 -0.64 -13.40
N PHE A 84 -13.14 -0.51 -12.61
CA PHE A 84 -13.08 0.33 -11.42
C PHE A 84 -11.87 1.27 -11.43
N PHE A 85 -11.58 1.89 -12.58
CA PHE A 85 -10.43 2.78 -12.72
C PHE A 85 -10.47 3.94 -11.75
N GLY A 86 -9.36 4.15 -11.00
CA GLY A 86 -9.27 5.19 -9.99
C GLY A 86 -9.96 4.86 -8.66
N HIS A 87 -10.36 3.59 -8.43
CA HIS A 87 -10.98 3.21 -7.17
C HIS A 87 -10.04 3.37 -5.98
N ALA A 88 -8.75 3.13 -6.13
CA ALA A 88 -7.78 3.24 -5.05
C ALA A 88 -7.68 4.67 -4.50
N GLU A 89 -7.61 5.67 -5.39
CA GLU A 89 -7.62 7.09 -5.03
C GLU A 89 -8.93 7.48 -4.34
N LYS A 90 -10.05 7.01 -4.89
CA LYS A 90 -11.38 7.28 -4.31
C LYS A 90 -11.56 6.60 -2.96
N SER A 91 -11.09 5.34 -2.83
CA SER A 91 -11.08 4.61 -1.56
C SER A 91 -10.25 5.31 -0.50
N ALA A 92 -9.04 5.76 -0.84
CA ALA A 92 -8.17 6.49 0.08
C ALA A 92 -8.82 7.79 0.58
N ALA A 93 -9.50 8.54 -0.29
CA ALA A 93 -10.23 9.74 0.09
C ALA A 93 -11.38 9.44 1.07
N PHE A 94 -12.20 8.43 0.77
CA PHE A 94 -13.29 7.99 1.67
C PHE A 94 -12.76 7.43 2.99
N THR A 95 -11.61 6.77 2.98
CA THR A 95 -10.93 6.27 4.19
C THR A 95 -10.49 7.42 5.09
N ASP A 96 -9.83 8.45 4.56
CA ASP A 96 -9.43 9.62 5.36
C ASP A 96 -10.64 10.33 5.97
N GLU A 97 -11.71 10.49 5.20
CA GLU A 97 -12.97 11.08 5.68
C GLU A 97 -13.58 10.27 6.83
N ALA A 98 -13.71 8.94 6.66
CA ALA A 98 -14.26 8.05 7.67
C ALA A 98 -13.42 8.04 8.95
N LEU A 99 -12.11 7.89 8.84
CA LEU A 99 -11.23 7.85 10.00
C LEU A 99 -11.10 9.20 10.71
N ARG A 100 -11.30 10.30 9.99
CA ARG A 100 -11.41 11.65 10.57
C ARG A 100 -12.68 11.79 11.38
N ALA A 101 -13.82 11.30 10.88
CA ALA A 101 -15.10 11.31 11.60
C ALA A 101 -15.03 10.42 12.86
N LEU A 102 -14.26 9.35 12.84
CA LEU A 102 -13.96 8.48 13.98
C LEU A 102 -12.91 9.05 14.95
N HIS A 103 -12.42 10.28 14.74
CA HIS A 103 -11.39 10.94 15.53
C HIS A 103 -10.07 10.17 15.64
N CYS A 104 -9.72 9.38 14.62
CA CYS A 104 -8.40 8.75 14.54
C CYS A 104 -7.30 9.82 14.42
N ASP A 105 -6.13 9.56 15.01
CA ASP A 105 -4.99 10.47 14.89
C ASP A 105 -4.48 10.57 13.45
N ASN A 106 -3.77 11.66 13.13
CA ASN A 106 -3.31 11.94 11.77
C ASN A 106 -2.41 10.84 11.23
N LYS A 107 -1.49 10.30 12.05
CA LYS A 107 -0.54 9.28 11.61
C LYS A 107 -1.26 7.97 11.24
N THR A 108 -2.24 7.56 12.04
CA THR A 108 -3.08 6.40 11.74
C THR A 108 -3.84 6.61 10.42
N ARG A 109 -4.49 7.77 10.24
CA ARG A 109 -5.23 8.09 9.02
C ARG A 109 -4.34 8.07 7.78
N GLU A 110 -3.20 8.74 7.84
CA GLU A 110 -2.23 8.81 6.73
C GLU A 110 -1.71 7.42 6.36
N ASN A 111 -1.33 6.61 7.36
CA ASN A 111 -0.84 5.25 7.13
C ASN A 111 -1.91 4.36 6.51
N VAL A 112 -3.16 4.39 6.99
CA VAL A 112 -4.25 3.58 6.45
C VAL A 112 -4.59 4.03 5.03
N ALA A 113 -4.75 5.33 4.79
CA ALA A 113 -5.08 5.86 3.48
C ALA A 113 -3.97 5.58 2.44
N GLU A 114 -2.68 5.62 2.85
CA GLU A 114 -1.57 5.24 1.98
C GLU A 114 -1.60 3.76 1.61
N LEU A 115 -1.92 2.86 2.53
CA LEU A 115 -2.08 1.42 2.22
C LEU A 115 -3.26 1.19 1.27
N VAL A 116 -4.39 1.85 1.52
CA VAL A 116 -5.56 1.79 0.63
C VAL A 116 -5.22 2.29 -0.77
N LEU A 117 -4.49 3.40 -0.88
CA LEU A 117 -4.06 3.93 -2.18
C LEU A 117 -3.15 2.97 -2.95
N LEU A 118 -2.35 2.18 -2.24
CA LEU A 118 -1.31 1.34 -2.82
C LEU A 118 -1.67 -0.16 -2.89
N HIS A 119 -2.84 -0.58 -2.41
CA HIS A 119 -3.19 -2.00 -2.25
C HIS A 119 -3.09 -2.81 -3.56
N ASP A 120 -3.40 -2.20 -4.70
CA ASP A 120 -3.34 -2.82 -6.04
C ASP A 120 -2.01 -2.55 -6.77
N THR A 121 -0.95 -2.19 -6.02
CA THR A 121 0.36 -1.89 -6.59
C THR A 121 1.08 -3.18 -6.99
N ALA A 122 1.58 -3.23 -8.24
CA ALA A 122 2.49 -4.29 -8.66
C ALA A 122 3.90 -4.09 -8.07
N PHE A 123 4.54 -5.19 -7.66
CA PHE A 123 5.88 -5.20 -7.06
C PHE A 123 6.93 -5.75 -8.06
N PRO A 124 7.44 -4.94 -9.01
CA PRO A 124 8.43 -5.40 -9.97
C PRO A 124 9.78 -5.63 -9.28
N LYS A 125 10.26 -6.88 -9.30
CA LYS A 125 11.50 -7.32 -8.65
C LYS A 125 12.72 -6.54 -9.15
N ARG A 126 13.68 -6.32 -8.24
CA ARG A 126 15.04 -5.79 -8.52
C ARG A 126 15.08 -4.50 -9.34
N THR A 127 14.04 -3.69 -9.22
CA THR A 127 13.91 -2.46 -9.99
C THR A 127 14.10 -1.22 -9.10
N ALA A 128 14.52 -0.12 -9.72
CA ALA A 128 14.52 1.18 -9.06
C ALA A 128 13.14 1.56 -8.53
N LYS A 129 12.07 1.18 -9.25
CA LYS A 129 10.68 1.41 -8.81
C LYS A 129 10.38 0.72 -7.47
N PHE A 130 10.80 -0.54 -7.31
CA PHE A 130 10.65 -1.29 -6.05
C PHE A 130 11.40 -0.61 -4.90
N ARG A 131 12.68 -0.26 -5.12
CA ARG A 131 13.51 0.38 -4.09
C ARG A 131 13.00 1.76 -3.70
N ARG A 132 12.49 2.56 -4.65
CA ARG A 132 11.84 3.84 -4.38
C ARG A 132 10.57 3.67 -3.56
N LEU A 133 9.74 2.66 -3.86
CA LEU A 133 8.55 2.36 -3.07
C LEU A 133 8.93 1.98 -1.64
N LEU A 134 9.92 1.09 -1.48
CA LEU A 134 10.42 0.68 -0.16
C LEU A 134 11.05 1.85 0.61
N ALA A 135 11.80 2.73 -0.08
CA ALA A 135 12.38 3.94 0.51
C ALA A 135 11.30 4.93 0.97
N LYS A 136 10.20 5.06 0.20
CA LYS A 136 9.06 5.93 0.55
C LYS A 136 8.32 5.43 1.78
N LEU A 137 8.00 4.14 1.83
CA LEU A 137 7.18 3.53 2.87
C LEU A 137 7.97 3.20 4.15
N GLY A 138 9.25 2.84 3.99
CA GLY A 138 9.99 2.14 5.02
C GLY A 138 9.52 0.69 5.17
N TYR A 139 10.29 -0.12 5.92
CA TYR A 139 10.01 -1.55 6.04
C TYR A 139 8.69 -1.86 6.72
N GLU A 140 8.35 -1.15 7.80
CA GLU A 140 7.13 -1.40 8.57
C GLU A 140 5.87 -1.24 7.71
N GLN A 141 5.73 -0.09 7.07
CA GLN A 141 4.58 0.21 6.21
C GLN A 141 4.56 -0.68 4.96
N PHE A 142 5.74 -1.04 4.43
CA PHE A 142 5.85 -1.96 3.30
C PHE A 142 5.36 -3.37 3.66
N TYR A 143 5.70 -3.89 4.85
CA TYR A 143 5.19 -5.20 5.28
C TYR A 143 3.67 -5.18 5.55
N ARG A 144 3.12 -4.07 6.05
CA ARG A 144 1.66 -3.86 6.11
C ARG A 144 1.03 -3.92 4.72
N LEU A 145 1.64 -3.23 3.74
CA LEU A 145 1.16 -3.26 2.35
C LEU A 145 1.17 -4.67 1.78
N LEU A 146 2.21 -5.46 2.03
CA LEU A 146 2.26 -6.86 1.61
C LEU A 146 1.15 -7.70 2.26
N ALA A 147 0.85 -7.47 3.55
CA ALA A 147 -0.23 -8.17 4.24
C ALA A 147 -1.61 -7.83 3.63
N VAL A 148 -1.87 -6.55 3.38
CA VAL A 148 -3.10 -6.05 2.73
C VAL A 148 -3.23 -6.64 1.32
N SER A 149 -2.21 -6.52 0.46
CA SER A 149 -2.24 -7.05 -0.92
C SER A 149 -2.37 -8.59 -0.95
N ARG A 150 -1.82 -9.29 0.06
CA ARG A 150 -1.99 -10.75 0.18
C ARG A 150 -3.42 -11.10 0.55
N ALA A 151 -4.00 -10.40 1.51
CA ALA A 151 -5.37 -10.62 1.97
C ALA A 151 -6.37 -10.39 0.81
N ASP A 152 -6.23 -9.27 0.10
CA ASP A 152 -6.98 -8.99 -1.13
C ASP A 152 -6.83 -10.11 -2.15
N SER A 153 -5.59 -10.55 -2.44
CA SER A 153 -5.32 -11.62 -3.40
C SER A 153 -6.00 -12.94 -3.05
N LEU A 154 -6.12 -13.27 -1.76
CA LEU A 154 -6.78 -14.49 -1.29
C LEU A 154 -8.30 -14.46 -1.45
N ALA A 155 -8.90 -13.29 -1.59
CA ALA A 155 -10.33 -13.11 -1.86
C ALA A 155 -10.67 -13.07 -3.37
N HIS A 156 -9.69 -13.24 -4.24
CA HIS A 156 -9.87 -13.31 -5.70
C HIS A 156 -10.27 -14.71 -6.18
N ALA A 157 -10.47 -14.83 -7.49
CA ALA A 157 -10.73 -16.11 -8.14
C ALA A 157 -9.55 -17.10 -7.95
N PRO A 158 -9.80 -18.39 -7.65
CA PRO A 158 -8.76 -19.36 -7.27
C PRO A 158 -7.59 -19.47 -8.28
N TRP A 159 -7.88 -19.33 -9.57
CA TRP A 159 -6.88 -19.50 -10.62
C TRP A 159 -5.77 -18.44 -10.63
N CYS A 160 -6.00 -17.26 -10.03
CA CYS A 160 -5.00 -16.19 -10.01
C CYS A 160 -4.29 -16.02 -8.66
N ILE A 161 -4.71 -16.75 -7.61
CA ILE A 161 -4.18 -16.61 -6.24
C ILE A 161 -2.70 -16.99 -6.18
N GLU A 162 -2.32 -18.11 -6.77
CA GLU A 162 -0.96 -18.64 -6.68
C GLU A 162 0.07 -17.65 -7.24
N ASP A 163 -0.17 -17.15 -8.45
CA ASP A 163 0.73 -16.18 -9.10
C ASP A 163 0.83 -14.88 -8.31
N ARG A 164 -0.30 -14.36 -7.81
CA ARG A 164 -0.33 -13.14 -6.99
C ARG A 164 0.44 -13.32 -5.68
N CYS A 165 0.17 -14.41 -4.95
CA CYS A 165 0.87 -14.73 -3.71
C CYS A 165 2.37 -14.95 -3.92
N LYS A 166 2.77 -15.59 -5.03
CA LYS A 166 4.17 -15.78 -5.40
C LYS A 166 4.86 -14.42 -5.62
N ALA A 167 4.24 -13.50 -6.36
CA ALA A 167 4.78 -12.16 -6.57
C ALA A 167 5.00 -11.40 -5.25
N LEU A 168 4.07 -11.52 -4.29
CA LEU A 168 4.19 -10.93 -2.97
C LEU A 168 5.28 -11.58 -2.12
N ALA A 169 5.42 -12.90 -2.16
CA ALA A 169 6.50 -13.62 -1.48
C ALA A 169 7.88 -13.22 -2.01
N ASP A 170 7.99 -13.04 -3.32
CA ASP A 170 9.20 -12.57 -3.99
C ASP A 170 9.54 -11.12 -3.57
N ALA A 171 8.54 -10.24 -3.50
CA ALA A 171 8.71 -8.86 -3.02
C ALA A 171 9.17 -8.81 -1.56
N LYS A 172 8.60 -9.68 -0.70
CA LYS A 172 9.02 -9.85 0.69
C LYS A 172 10.49 -10.28 0.78
N SER A 173 10.87 -11.32 0.05
CA SER A 173 12.24 -11.84 0.03
C SER A 173 13.25 -10.79 -0.43
N GLU A 174 12.89 -9.97 -1.42
CA GLU A 174 13.76 -8.88 -1.87
C GLU A 174 13.91 -7.79 -0.82
N ALA A 175 12.83 -7.38 -0.14
CA ALA A 175 12.89 -6.41 0.95
C ALA A 175 13.75 -6.91 2.11
N GLU A 176 13.60 -8.18 2.50
CA GLU A 176 14.43 -8.82 3.54
C GLU A 176 15.92 -8.87 3.14
N ALA A 177 16.21 -9.15 1.88
CA ALA A 177 17.59 -9.15 1.38
C ALA A 177 18.21 -7.74 1.41
N LEU A 178 17.46 -6.71 1.02
CA LEU A 178 17.91 -5.31 1.11
C LEU A 178 18.10 -4.87 2.56
N GLN A 179 17.20 -5.28 3.46
CA GLN A 179 17.30 -4.98 4.88
C GLN A 179 18.53 -5.64 5.51
N LYS A 180 18.78 -6.91 5.19
CA LYS A 180 19.96 -7.65 5.66
C LYS A 180 21.28 -7.07 5.13
N ALA A 181 21.26 -6.53 3.92
CA ALA A 181 22.41 -5.88 3.30
C ALA A 181 22.62 -4.43 3.77
N ASP A 182 21.79 -3.92 4.70
CA ASP A 182 21.77 -2.51 5.13
C ASP A 182 21.76 -1.54 3.92
N PHE A 183 20.92 -1.85 2.93
CA PHE A 183 20.84 -1.06 1.70
C PHE A 183 20.34 0.35 1.99
N CYS A 184 20.98 1.35 1.38
CA CYS A 184 20.65 2.76 1.57
C CYS A 184 19.28 3.10 0.96
N LEU A 185 18.28 3.33 1.83
CA LEU A 185 16.92 3.71 1.46
C LEU A 185 16.57 5.15 1.84
N SER A 186 17.45 5.87 2.55
CA SER A 186 17.15 7.21 3.06
C SER A 186 18.36 8.13 3.04
N LEU A 187 18.11 9.45 3.06
CA LEU A 187 19.17 10.46 3.14
C LEU A 187 20.08 10.28 4.36
N ARG A 188 19.55 9.72 5.47
CA ARG A 188 20.33 9.47 6.69
C ARG A 188 21.33 8.34 6.53
N GLN A 189 21.08 7.42 5.61
CA GLN A 189 21.96 6.26 5.32
C GLN A 189 22.98 6.56 4.23
N LEU A 190 22.89 7.70 3.53
CA LEU A 190 23.95 8.13 2.59
C LEU A 190 25.27 8.28 3.32
N LYS A 191 26.36 7.84 2.69
CA LYS A 191 27.73 7.97 3.23
C LYS A 191 28.28 9.38 3.13
N ILE A 192 27.50 10.33 2.63
CA ILE A 192 27.80 11.78 2.62
C ILE A 192 26.68 12.57 3.29
N THR A 193 27.01 13.76 3.72
CA THR A 193 26.11 14.68 4.44
C THR A 193 26.04 16.04 3.76
N GLY A 194 25.13 16.88 4.20
CA GLY A 194 25.07 18.27 3.75
C GLY A 194 26.37 19.06 4.04
N LYS A 195 27.11 18.71 5.10
CA LYS A 195 28.39 19.35 5.43
C LYS A 195 29.47 19.02 4.39
N ASP A 196 29.45 17.81 3.86
CA ASP A 196 30.37 17.42 2.80
C ASP A 196 30.13 18.24 1.54
N LEU A 197 28.86 18.40 1.15
CA LEU A 197 28.49 19.24 -0.01
C LEU A 197 28.80 20.73 0.22
N GLN A 198 28.68 21.24 1.45
CA GLN A 198 29.10 22.61 1.79
C GLN A 198 30.59 22.83 1.54
N ALA A 199 31.43 21.84 1.84
CA ALA A 199 32.87 21.91 1.57
C ALA A 199 33.19 21.99 0.07
N PHE A 200 32.27 21.52 -0.80
CA PHE A 200 32.33 21.67 -2.25
C PHE A 200 31.63 22.92 -2.78
N GLY A 201 31.21 23.84 -1.90
CA GLY A 201 30.63 25.12 -2.30
C GLY A 201 29.10 25.11 -2.48
N PHE A 202 28.42 24.00 -2.25
CA PHE A 202 26.95 23.98 -2.30
C PHE A 202 26.34 24.75 -1.12
N GLN A 203 25.23 25.46 -1.35
CA GLN A 203 24.56 26.26 -0.33
C GLN A 203 23.02 26.13 -0.42
N GLY A 204 22.37 26.36 0.72
CA GLY A 204 20.92 26.46 0.80
C GLY A 204 20.19 25.24 0.22
N LYS A 205 19.22 25.49 -0.64
CA LYS A 205 18.35 24.45 -1.25
C LYS A 205 19.11 23.46 -2.12
N ALA A 206 20.20 23.88 -2.76
CA ALA A 206 21.02 23.04 -3.63
C ALA A 206 21.59 21.82 -2.89
N ILE A 207 21.88 21.91 -1.60
CA ILE A 207 22.36 20.79 -0.79
C ILE A 207 21.30 19.68 -0.74
N GLY A 208 20.06 20.02 -0.40
CA GLY A 208 18.96 19.04 -0.29
C GLY A 208 18.63 18.40 -1.66
N GLU A 209 18.62 19.21 -2.72
CA GLU A 209 18.37 18.74 -4.08
C GLU A 209 19.47 17.77 -4.55
N THR A 210 20.75 18.07 -4.25
CA THR A 210 21.87 17.19 -4.60
C THR A 210 21.84 15.88 -3.82
N LEU A 211 21.58 15.92 -2.48
CA LEU A 211 21.45 14.71 -1.68
C LEU A 211 20.31 13.82 -2.18
N ASN A 212 19.17 14.39 -2.57
CA ASN A 212 18.06 13.63 -3.14
C ASN A 212 18.41 12.99 -4.49
N LYS A 213 19.13 13.70 -5.37
CA LYS A 213 19.62 13.14 -6.64
C LYS A 213 20.58 11.98 -6.42
N LEU A 214 21.51 12.11 -5.47
CA LEU A 214 22.46 11.07 -5.12
C LEU A 214 21.76 9.84 -4.51
N LEU A 215 20.77 10.05 -3.62
CA LEU A 215 19.96 8.96 -3.11
C LEU A 215 19.22 8.24 -4.25
N ASP A 216 18.62 8.99 -5.17
CA ASP A 216 17.93 8.38 -6.31
C ASP A 216 18.88 7.58 -7.20
N ALA A 217 20.09 8.07 -7.45
CA ALA A 217 21.13 7.34 -8.19
C ALA A 217 21.54 6.03 -7.49
N VAL A 218 21.63 6.04 -6.16
CA VAL A 218 21.88 4.82 -5.35
C VAL A 218 20.68 3.86 -5.42
N LEU A 219 19.46 4.35 -5.30
CA LEU A 219 18.24 3.53 -5.41
C LEU A 219 18.11 2.90 -6.81
N CYS A 220 18.55 3.62 -7.86
CA CYS A 220 18.60 3.10 -9.23
C CYS A 220 19.76 2.13 -9.46
N GLY A 221 20.72 2.00 -8.54
CA GLY A 221 21.93 1.19 -8.73
C GLY A 221 22.92 1.81 -9.70
N GLN A 222 22.83 3.11 -9.99
CA GLN A 222 23.76 3.85 -10.85
C GLN A 222 25.05 4.17 -10.11
N LEU A 223 24.96 4.43 -8.80
CA LEU A 223 26.09 4.70 -7.93
C LEU A 223 26.04 3.77 -6.70
N PRO A 224 27.18 3.28 -6.22
CA PRO A 224 27.24 2.65 -4.91
C PRO A 224 27.11 3.71 -3.81
N ASN A 225 26.57 3.33 -2.65
CA ASN A 225 26.58 4.21 -1.49
C ASN A 225 27.97 4.21 -0.83
N ASP A 226 28.93 4.79 -1.51
CA ASP A 226 30.31 4.96 -1.07
C ASP A 226 30.71 6.43 -1.07
N ARG A 227 31.40 6.87 -0.01
CA ARG A 227 31.72 8.27 0.20
C ARG A 227 32.57 8.88 -0.93
N GLU A 228 33.60 8.15 -1.37
CA GLU A 228 34.52 8.65 -2.38
C GLU A 228 33.82 8.78 -3.73
N VAL A 229 33.01 7.77 -4.09
CA VAL A 229 32.23 7.77 -5.33
C VAL A 229 31.16 8.86 -5.34
N LEU A 230 30.50 9.10 -4.20
CA LEU A 230 29.43 10.11 -4.11
C LEU A 230 29.95 11.55 -4.10
N LEU A 231 31.26 11.77 -3.90
CA LEU A 231 31.92 13.08 -3.91
C LEU A 231 32.66 13.36 -5.23
N LEU A 232 32.73 12.43 -6.17
CA LEU A 232 33.25 12.62 -7.52
C LEU A 232 32.19 13.22 -8.44
#